data_7f219e1cd7b61455a2649427f8fba8c2
#
_entry.id   7f219e1cd7b61455a2649427f8fba8c2
#
_cell.length_a   1.000
_cell.length_b   1.000
_cell.length_c   1.000
_cell.angle_alpha   90.00
_cell.angle_beta   90.00
_cell.angle_gamma   90.00
#
_symmetry.space_group_name_H-M   'P 1'
#
loop_
_entity.id
_entity.type
_entity.pdbx_description
1 polymer ?
#
loop_
_entity_poly.entity_id
_entity_poly.type
_entity_poly.pdbx_seq_one_letter_code
_entity_poly.pdbx_strand_id
1 'polypeptide(L)'
;VRQPMKEREIIQLLARLTPGGSPELLAGIGDDCAVIRKNKQQSWLVTMDTLVEGVHFDLSWHPARLLGRKAVAVNISDIAAMGGTPVFVFLSLGLPSGFAPQWLEDFSRGLAAACREFGCLLAGGDTVRTPAGIVLTLTVLGETTSEQVLLRSGARSGDTLWISGALGKAAAGLELCRQGKAADPQLQELVMAHLDPSPRLDLGRCLAEAGLAHAMMDLSDGLATDLAHLCQQSKVGVRIDAARL
;
A
#
# COMPACT_ATOMS: atom_id res chain seq x y z
N VAL A 1 -29.58 -17.16 -2.39
CA VAL A 1 -28.62 -16.31 -1.66
C VAL A 1 -27.78 -15.62 -2.72
N ARG A 2 -27.81 -14.27 -2.80
CA ARG A 2 -26.96 -13.53 -3.73
C ARG A 2 -25.50 -13.70 -3.29
N GLN A 3 -24.60 -14.05 -4.19
CA GLN A 3 -23.17 -14.04 -3.90
C GLN A 3 -22.74 -12.62 -3.46
N PRO A 4 -21.87 -12.51 -2.45
CA PRO A 4 -21.35 -11.20 -2.05
C PRO A 4 -20.60 -10.57 -3.23
N MET A 5 -20.75 -9.26 -3.38
CA MET A 5 -20.00 -8.51 -4.39
C MET A 5 -18.50 -8.61 -4.10
N LYS A 6 -17.70 -8.79 -5.15
CA LYS A 6 -16.24 -8.71 -5.05
C LYS A 6 -15.80 -7.26 -4.89
N GLU A 7 -14.68 -7.01 -4.27
CA GLU A 7 -14.12 -5.69 -4.05
C GLU A 7 -14.09 -4.84 -5.32
N ARG A 8 -13.59 -5.39 -6.42
CA ARG A 8 -13.56 -4.72 -7.72
C ARG A 8 -14.95 -4.28 -8.22
N GLU A 9 -15.98 -5.07 -7.97
CA GLU A 9 -17.36 -4.74 -8.35
C GLU A 9 -17.89 -3.58 -7.49
N ILE A 10 -17.49 -3.53 -6.22
CA ILE A 10 -17.82 -2.44 -5.30
C ILE A 10 -17.15 -1.15 -5.77
N ILE A 11 -15.85 -1.18 -6.06
CA ILE A 11 -15.09 -0.03 -6.57
C ILE A 11 -15.69 0.51 -7.87
N GLN A 12 -16.00 -0.39 -8.83
CA GLN A 12 -16.65 0.00 -10.09
C GLN A 12 -18.04 0.60 -9.89
N LEU A 13 -18.81 0.08 -8.93
CA LEU A 13 -20.12 0.63 -8.58
C LEU A 13 -19.98 2.05 -8.02
N LEU A 14 -19.07 2.26 -7.08
CA LEU A 14 -18.79 3.57 -6.49
C LEU A 14 -18.35 4.57 -7.57
N ALA A 15 -17.37 4.22 -8.38
CA ALA A 15 -16.86 5.07 -9.46
C ALA A 15 -17.97 5.48 -10.45
N ARG A 16 -18.92 4.57 -10.74
CA ARG A 16 -20.06 4.85 -11.63
C ARG A 16 -21.13 5.73 -10.98
N LEU A 17 -21.39 5.55 -9.69
CA LEU A 17 -22.46 6.28 -8.97
C LEU A 17 -22.00 7.63 -8.42
N THR A 18 -20.70 7.84 -8.29
CA THR A 18 -20.11 9.11 -7.89
C THR A 18 -19.27 9.71 -9.01
N PRO A 19 -19.84 9.89 -10.23
CA PRO A 19 -19.11 10.53 -11.30
C PRO A 19 -18.81 11.97 -10.86
N GLY A 20 -17.55 12.28 -10.73
CA GLY A 20 -17.08 13.60 -10.41
C GLY A 20 -15.81 13.91 -11.17
N GLY A 21 -15.64 15.16 -11.53
CA GLY A 21 -14.42 15.67 -12.12
C GLY A 21 -14.16 17.06 -11.59
N SER A 22 -12.94 17.31 -11.25
CA SER A 22 -12.42 18.63 -10.92
C SER A 22 -11.17 18.84 -11.75
N PRO A 23 -10.91 20.06 -12.24
CA PRO A 23 -9.64 20.36 -12.89
C PRO A 23 -8.42 20.07 -12.02
N GLU A 24 -8.60 20.00 -10.71
CA GLU A 24 -7.57 19.68 -9.73
C GLU A 24 -7.34 18.17 -9.56
N LEU A 25 -8.33 17.33 -9.81
CA LEU A 25 -8.22 15.87 -9.74
C LEU A 25 -7.63 15.33 -11.05
N LEU A 26 -6.32 15.07 -11.08
CA LEU A 26 -5.59 14.64 -12.25
C LEU A 26 -5.71 13.13 -12.50
N ALA A 27 -5.74 12.34 -11.44
CA ALA A 27 -6.08 10.91 -11.45
C ALA A 27 -6.90 10.58 -10.19
N GLY A 28 -7.92 9.74 -10.33
CA GLY A 28 -8.80 9.33 -9.25
C GLY A 28 -8.81 7.81 -9.06
N ILE A 29 -10.00 7.25 -8.84
CA ILE A 29 -10.18 5.82 -8.61
C ILE A 29 -9.56 4.99 -9.74
N GLY A 30 -8.66 4.07 -9.40
CA GLY A 30 -8.07 3.11 -10.33
C GLY A 30 -6.53 3.13 -10.37
N ASP A 31 -5.89 4.07 -9.69
CA ASP A 31 -4.43 4.11 -9.51
C ASP A 31 -4.05 3.89 -8.05
N ASP A 32 -2.75 3.79 -7.72
CA ASP A 32 -2.26 3.55 -6.35
C ASP A 32 -2.61 4.72 -5.42
N CYS A 33 -2.55 5.96 -5.93
CA CYS A 33 -3.03 7.14 -5.21
C CYS A 33 -3.98 7.96 -6.06
N ALA A 34 -4.85 8.74 -5.42
CA ALA A 34 -5.45 9.88 -6.07
C ALA A 34 -4.39 10.97 -6.29
N VAL A 35 -4.37 11.59 -7.48
CA VAL A 35 -3.45 12.68 -7.85
C VAL A 35 -4.22 13.97 -7.89
N ILE A 36 -3.90 14.89 -6.98
CA ILE A 36 -4.59 16.17 -6.85
C ILE A 36 -3.58 17.30 -7.11
N ARG A 37 -3.93 18.23 -7.99
CA ARG A 37 -3.08 19.39 -8.28
C ARG A 37 -2.86 20.23 -7.01
N LYS A 38 -1.59 20.39 -6.61
CA LYS A 38 -1.19 21.27 -5.51
C LYS A 38 -0.96 22.71 -6.00
N ASN A 39 -0.26 22.82 -7.12
CA ASN A 39 0.02 24.07 -7.83
C ASN A 39 0.38 23.76 -9.29
N LYS A 40 0.97 24.71 -10.03
CA LYS A 40 1.33 24.53 -11.44
C LYS A 40 2.41 23.45 -11.67
N GLN A 41 3.24 23.14 -10.68
CA GLN A 41 4.42 22.28 -10.80
C GLN A 41 4.31 21.01 -9.95
N GLN A 42 3.44 20.99 -8.93
CA GLN A 42 3.36 19.94 -7.92
C GLN A 42 1.97 19.37 -7.83
N SER A 43 1.92 18.09 -7.50
CA SER A 43 0.70 17.36 -7.21
C SER A 43 0.79 16.69 -5.82
N TRP A 44 -0.35 16.63 -5.14
CA TRP A 44 -0.54 15.77 -3.99
C TRP A 44 -0.86 14.35 -4.46
N LEU A 45 -0.30 13.38 -3.77
CA LEU A 45 -0.64 11.97 -3.84
C LEU A 45 -1.39 11.62 -2.56
N VAL A 46 -2.57 11.02 -2.68
CA VAL A 46 -3.39 10.66 -1.52
C VAL A 46 -3.75 9.19 -1.63
N THR A 47 -3.33 8.40 -0.65
CA THR A 47 -3.71 6.99 -0.52
C THR A 47 -4.32 6.70 0.84
N MET A 48 -5.07 5.60 0.94
CA MET A 48 -5.67 5.15 2.18
C MET A 48 -5.77 3.62 2.21
N ASP A 49 -5.18 3.02 3.24
CA ASP A 49 -5.30 1.60 3.52
C ASP A 49 -5.91 1.31 4.88
N THR A 50 -6.68 0.24 4.95
CA THR A 50 -7.27 -0.25 6.20
C THR A 50 -6.77 -1.66 6.52
N LEU A 51 -6.22 -1.84 7.72
CA LEU A 51 -5.83 -3.12 8.27
C LEU A 51 -6.84 -3.54 9.36
N VAL A 52 -7.40 -4.74 9.22
CA VAL A 52 -8.42 -5.28 10.12
C VAL A 52 -7.87 -6.53 10.79
N GLU A 53 -7.99 -6.62 12.13
CA GLU A 53 -7.62 -7.81 12.90
C GLU A 53 -8.40 -9.03 12.43
N GLY A 54 -7.72 -10.17 12.33
CA GLY A 54 -8.27 -11.42 11.81
C GLY A 54 -8.35 -11.49 10.27
N VAL A 55 -8.07 -10.38 9.56
CA VAL A 55 -8.03 -10.32 8.09
C VAL A 55 -6.61 -10.04 7.61
N HIS A 56 -6.03 -8.91 8.03
CA HIS A 56 -4.73 -8.44 7.55
C HIS A 56 -3.59 -8.69 8.55
N PHE A 57 -3.93 -8.90 9.82
CA PHE A 57 -3.01 -9.24 10.90
C PHE A 57 -3.72 -10.01 12.01
N ASP A 58 -2.96 -10.66 12.88
CA ASP A 58 -3.46 -11.37 14.05
C ASP A 58 -2.53 -11.08 15.24
N LEU A 59 -3.11 -10.71 16.37
CA LEU A 59 -2.36 -10.34 17.59
C LEU A 59 -1.54 -11.48 18.18
N SER A 60 -1.87 -12.73 17.84
CA SER A 60 -1.16 -13.91 18.35
C SER A 60 0.25 -14.08 17.76
N TRP A 61 0.49 -13.51 16.56
CA TRP A 61 1.79 -13.64 15.88
C TRP A 61 2.33 -12.35 15.27
N HIS A 62 1.56 -11.23 15.28
CA HIS A 62 2.03 -9.95 14.76
C HIS A 62 2.38 -9.01 15.93
N PRO A 63 3.66 -8.78 16.25
CA PRO A 63 4.06 -7.86 17.32
C PRO A 63 3.55 -6.44 17.04
N ALA A 64 3.00 -5.79 18.06
CA ALA A 64 2.39 -4.46 17.93
C ALA A 64 3.33 -3.42 17.29
N ARG A 65 4.62 -3.45 17.64
CA ARG A 65 5.63 -2.56 17.09
C ARG A 65 5.83 -2.74 15.57
N LEU A 66 5.87 -3.99 15.11
CA LEU A 66 5.98 -4.29 13.67
C LEU A 66 4.67 -3.92 12.95
N LEU A 67 3.53 -4.13 13.58
CA LEU A 67 2.25 -3.74 13.02
C LEU A 67 2.15 -2.22 12.83
N GLY A 68 2.62 -1.44 13.81
CA GLY A 68 2.69 0.01 13.68
C GLY A 68 3.56 0.47 12.51
N ARG A 69 4.70 -0.21 12.27
CA ARG A 69 5.54 0.05 11.11
C ARG A 69 4.87 -0.39 9.81
N LYS A 70 4.31 -1.60 9.75
CA LYS A 70 3.61 -2.13 8.59
C LYS A 70 2.46 -1.21 8.15
N ALA A 71 1.66 -0.71 9.09
CA ALA A 71 0.53 0.17 8.78
C ALA A 71 0.97 1.44 8.03
N VAL A 72 2.14 1.99 8.35
CA VAL A 72 2.73 3.09 7.57
C VAL A 72 3.29 2.57 6.24
N ALA A 73 4.07 1.48 6.28
CA ALA A 73 4.83 0.98 5.13
C ALA A 73 3.95 0.61 3.92
N VAL A 74 2.75 0.03 4.14
CA VAL A 74 1.84 -0.32 3.03
C VAL A 74 1.39 0.92 2.26
N ASN A 75 1.01 1.98 2.93
CA ASN A 75 0.66 3.26 2.29
C ASN A 75 1.87 3.97 1.65
N ILE A 76 3.06 3.84 2.25
CA ILE A 76 4.29 4.37 1.63
C ILE A 76 4.62 3.63 0.34
N SER A 77 4.22 2.36 0.20
CA SER A 77 4.35 1.59 -1.03
C SER A 77 3.60 2.22 -2.19
N ASP A 78 2.35 2.67 -1.96
CA ASP A 78 1.55 3.39 -2.97
C ASP A 78 2.20 4.71 -3.39
N ILE A 79 2.69 5.48 -2.43
CA ILE A 79 3.41 6.73 -2.72
C ILE A 79 4.67 6.45 -3.55
N ALA A 80 5.41 5.38 -3.22
CA ALA A 80 6.60 4.96 -3.96
C ALA A 80 6.24 4.51 -5.38
N ALA A 81 5.13 3.77 -5.55
CA ALA A 81 4.63 3.32 -6.85
C ALA A 81 4.34 4.49 -7.80
N MET A 82 4.00 5.64 -7.27
CA MET A 82 3.71 6.85 -8.06
C MET A 82 4.89 7.84 -8.12
N GLY A 83 6.09 7.42 -7.66
CA GLY A 83 7.31 8.25 -7.71
C GLY A 83 7.29 9.43 -6.73
N GLY A 84 6.49 9.36 -5.67
CA GLY A 84 6.29 10.44 -4.72
C GLY A 84 7.18 10.40 -3.50
N THR A 85 7.07 11.44 -2.69
CA THR A 85 7.67 11.57 -1.36
C THR A 85 6.55 11.75 -0.34
N PRO A 86 6.46 10.91 0.71
CA PRO A 86 5.45 11.05 1.73
C PRO A 86 5.68 12.30 2.58
N VAL A 87 4.60 12.92 3.06
CA VAL A 87 4.65 14.18 3.84
C VAL A 87 3.89 14.04 5.16
N PHE A 88 2.62 13.67 5.09
CA PHE A 88 1.76 13.57 6.26
C PHE A 88 1.05 12.22 6.32
N VAL A 89 0.85 11.76 7.55
CA VAL A 89 0.07 10.55 7.88
C VAL A 89 -1.08 10.96 8.80
N PHE A 90 -2.25 10.42 8.55
CA PHE A 90 -3.42 10.51 9.43
C PHE A 90 -3.82 9.09 9.83
N LEU A 91 -4.08 8.86 11.11
CA LEU A 91 -4.44 7.55 11.66
C LEU A 91 -5.87 7.57 12.22
N SER A 92 -6.75 6.78 11.66
CA SER A 92 -8.01 6.40 12.32
C SER A 92 -7.83 5.06 13.02
N LEU A 93 -8.02 5.05 14.35
CA LEU A 93 -7.75 3.92 15.22
C LEU A 93 -9.04 3.42 15.87
N GLY A 94 -9.49 2.25 15.44
CA GLY A 94 -10.61 1.53 16.04
C GLY A 94 -10.12 0.51 17.07
N LEU A 95 -10.51 0.66 18.34
CA LEU A 95 -10.08 -0.21 19.43
C LEU A 95 -11.26 -0.89 20.11
N PRO A 96 -11.21 -2.21 20.39
CA PRO A 96 -12.22 -2.89 21.18
C PRO A 96 -12.12 -2.51 22.66
N SER A 97 -13.18 -2.75 23.42
CA SER A 97 -13.12 -2.62 24.87
C SER A 97 -12.10 -3.63 25.43
N GLY A 98 -11.21 -3.17 26.30
CA GLY A 98 -10.24 -4.04 26.98
C GLY A 98 -8.95 -4.33 26.22
N PHE A 99 -8.61 -3.54 25.21
CA PHE A 99 -7.27 -3.61 24.61
C PHE A 99 -6.18 -3.31 25.66
N ALA A 100 -5.00 -3.93 25.54
CA ALA A 100 -3.90 -3.71 26.45
C ALA A 100 -3.23 -2.35 26.17
N PRO A 101 -3.09 -1.45 27.18
CA PRO A 101 -2.40 -0.16 26.97
C PRO A 101 -0.97 -0.32 26.47
N GLN A 102 -0.25 -1.36 26.90
CA GLN A 102 1.10 -1.68 26.44
C GLN A 102 1.14 -1.97 24.94
N TRP A 103 0.12 -2.66 24.41
CA TRP A 103 0.00 -2.90 22.97
C TRP A 103 -0.05 -1.58 22.19
N LEU A 104 -0.86 -0.62 22.65
CA LEU A 104 -0.98 0.68 22.01
C LEU A 104 0.34 1.47 22.06
N GLU A 105 1.05 1.40 23.18
CA GLU A 105 2.35 2.05 23.31
C GLU A 105 3.38 1.47 22.33
N ASP A 106 3.46 0.14 22.22
CA ASP A 106 4.39 -0.53 21.32
C ASP A 106 4.03 -0.29 19.84
N PHE A 107 2.72 -0.33 19.50
CA PHE A 107 2.22 0.06 18.18
C PHE A 107 2.62 1.49 17.85
N SER A 108 2.38 2.44 18.74
CA SER A 108 2.71 3.85 18.53
C SER A 108 4.22 4.08 18.38
N ARG A 109 5.06 3.34 19.10
CA ARG A 109 6.52 3.37 18.91
C ARG A 109 6.94 2.88 17.53
N GLY A 110 6.30 1.82 17.03
CA GLY A 110 6.54 1.30 15.68
C GLY A 110 6.14 2.29 14.60
N LEU A 111 4.94 2.85 14.73
CA LEU A 111 4.41 3.88 13.83
C LEU A 111 5.33 5.12 13.79
N ALA A 112 5.72 5.64 14.96
CA ALA A 112 6.60 6.79 15.05
C ALA A 112 8.00 6.52 14.48
N ALA A 113 8.52 5.30 14.62
CA ALA A 113 9.78 4.89 14.02
C ALA A 113 9.68 4.87 12.48
N ALA A 114 8.60 4.32 11.93
CA ALA A 114 8.34 4.31 10.50
C ALA A 114 8.17 5.72 9.91
N CYS A 115 7.42 6.58 10.60
CA CYS A 115 7.28 7.97 10.17
C CYS A 115 8.65 8.69 10.06
N ARG A 116 9.54 8.46 11.04
CA ARG A 116 10.91 9.00 10.98
C ARG A 116 11.74 8.40 9.86
N GLU A 117 11.66 7.07 9.67
CA GLU A 117 12.38 6.35 8.62
C GLU A 117 12.00 6.85 7.23
N PHE A 118 10.69 7.03 6.98
CA PHE A 118 10.17 7.44 5.68
C PHE A 118 10.05 8.97 5.50
N GLY A 119 10.43 9.76 6.52
CA GLY A 119 10.46 11.21 6.43
C GLY A 119 9.09 11.88 6.45
N CYS A 120 8.06 11.25 7.03
CA CYS A 120 6.72 11.80 7.14
C CYS A 120 6.33 12.11 8.60
N LEU A 121 5.24 12.85 8.79
CA LEU A 121 4.75 13.27 10.10
C LEU A 121 3.33 12.77 10.34
N LEU A 122 3.08 12.20 11.52
CA LEU A 122 1.70 11.96 11.97
C LEU A 122 1.06 13.32 12.26
N ALA A 123 0.10 13.72 11.42
CA ALA A 123 -0.50 15.05 11.45
C ALA A 123 -1.85 15.09 12.20
N GLY A 124 -2.49 13.93 12.38
CA GLY A 124 -3.79 13.85 13.05
C GLY A 124 -4.45 12.50 12.87
N GLY A 125 -5.74 12.44 13.14
CA GLY A 125 -6.51 11.21 12.99
C GLY A 125 -7.77 11.22 13.84
N ASP A 126 -8.32 10.02 14.04
CA ASP A 126 -9.51 9.79 14.87
C ASP A 126 -9.32 8.53 15.72
N THR A 127 -10.07 8.43 16.83
CA THR A 127 -10.08 7.22 17.67
C THR A 127 -11.51 6.86 18.02
N VAL A 128 -11.90 5.66 17.64
CA VAL A 128 -13.26 5.16 17.87
C VAL A 128 -13.24 3.81 18.61
N ARG A 129 -14.36 3.47 19.21
CA ARG A 129 -14.56 2.13 19.80
C ARG A 129 -15.10 1.19 18.73
N THR A 130 -14.51 -0.01 18.65
CA THR A 130 -15.04 -1.11 17.84
C THR A 130 -15.76 -2.13 18.72
N PRO A 131 -16.77 -2.84 18.22
CA PRO A 131 -17.45 -3.91 18.96
C PRO A 131 -16.53 -5.12 19.17
N ALA A 132 -15.64 -5.41 18.21
CA ALA A 132 -14.65 -6.47 18.27
C ALA A 132 -13.50 -6.17 17.31
N GLY A 133 -12.29 -6.61 17.69
CA GLY A 133 -11.08 -6.47 16.89
C GLY A 133 -10.59 -5.03 16.71
N ILE A 134 -9.35 -4.93 16.29
CA ILE A 134 -8.66 -3.67 16.01
C ILE A 134 -8.80 -3.34 14.54
N VAL A 135 -9.09 -2.07 14.25
CA VAL A 135 -9.16 -1.53 12.88
C VAL A 135 -8.22 -0.34 12.79
N LEU A 136 -7.31 -0.39 11.84
CA LEU A 136 -6.30 0.64 11.59
C LEU A 136 -6.53 1.18 10.18
N THR A 137 -6.90 2.43 10.04
CA THR A 137 -6.96 3.09 8.73
C THR A 137 -5.95 4.21 8.71
N LEU A 138 -5.03 4.17 7.77
CA LEU A 138 -4.09 5.26 7.55
C LEU A 138 -4.39 5.93 6.22
N THR A 139 -4.36 7.25 6.25
CA THR A 139 -4.34 8.08 5.04
C THR A 139 -2.98 8.73 4.96
N VAL A 140 -2.30 8.56 3.83
CA VAL A 140 -1.00 9.19 3.59
C VAL A 140 -1.13 10.23 2.49
N LEU A 141 -0.62 11.41 2.78
CA LEU A 141 -0.46 12.50 1.84
C LEU A 141 1.03 12.57 1.45
N GLY A 142 1.31 12.36 0.19
CA GLY A 142 2.62 12.55 -0.42
C GLY A 142 2.58 13.65 -1.46
N GLU A 143 3.74 13.99 -1.98
CA GLU A 143 3.87 14.96 -3.07
C GLU A 143 4.88 14.50 -4.12
N THR A 144 4.68 14.98 -5.34
CA THR A 144 5.61 14.79 -6.45
C THR A 144 5.52 15.98 -7.41
N THR A 145 6.46 16.12 -8.34
CA THR A 145 6.29 17.08 -9.44
C THR A 145 5.26 16.53 -10.43
N SER A 146 4.42 17.40 -10.98
CA SER A 146 3.30 16.96 -11.84
C SER A 146 3.77 16.22 -13.12
N GLU A 147 5.01 16.43 -13.55
CA GLU A 147 5.60 15.79 -14.73
C GLU A 147 6.22 14.41 -14.41
N GLN A 148 6.44 14.10 -13.14
CA GLN A 148 7.09 12.87 -12.67
C GLN A 148 6.12 11.85 -12.08
N VAL A 149 4.82 12.13 -12.10
CA VAL A 149 3.80 11.19 -11.62
C VAL A 149 3.85 9.93 -12.47
N LEU A 150 4.13 8.80 -11.86
CA LEU A 150 4.00 7.49 -12.49
C LEU A 150 2.59 6.94 -12.23
N LEU A 151 1.95 6.44 -13.27
CA LEU A 151 0.61 5.87 -13.22
C LEU A 151 0.66 4.39 -13.64
N ARG A 152 -0.38 3.64 -13.33
CA ARG A 152 -0.60 2.30 -13.89
C ARG A 152 -0.85 2.36 -15.39
N SER A 153 -1.32 3.49 -15.90
CA SER A 153 -1.49 3.77 -17.32
C SER A 153 -0.21 4.35 -17.93
N GLY A 154 0.15 3.93 -19.13
CA GLY A 154 1.32 4.48 -19.81
C GLY A 154 2.29 3.44 -20.36
N ALA A 155 2.17 2.17 -19.97
CA ALA A 155 2.93 1.08 -20.56
C ALA A 155 2.62 0.91 -22.05
N ARG A 156 3.65 0.55 -22.82
CA ARG A 156 3.61 0.48 -24.29
C ARG A 156 4.04 -0.89 -24.79
N SER A 157 3.59 -1.24 -25.97
CA SER A 157 4.10 -2.43 -26.66
C SER A 157 5.61 -2.31 -26.88
N GLY A 158 6.35 -3.33 -26.45
CA GLY A 158 7.81 -3.35 -26.50
C GLY A 158 8.48 -3.00 -25.18
N ASP A 159 7.75 -2.52 -24.18
CA ASP A 159 8.29 -2.30 -22.84
C ASP A 159 8.70 -3.62 -22.17
N THR A 160 9.70 -3.56 -21.33
CA THR A 160 10.17 -4.70 -20.53
C THR A 160 9.59 -4.58 -19.12
N LEU A 161 9.05 -5.70 -18.61
CA LEU A 161 8.57 -5.79 -17.24
C LEU A 161 9.73 -5.99 -16.26
N TRP A 162 9.78 -5.18 -15.21
CA TRP A 162 10.77 -5.27 -14.13
C TRP A 162 10.06 -5.42 -12.78
N ILE A 163 10.68 -6.19 -11.88
CA ILE A 163 10.21 -6.42 -10.52
C ILE A 163 11.36 -6.10 -9.57
N SER A 164 11.11 -5.30 -8.53
CA SER A 164 12.15 -4.80 -7.61
C SER A 164 12.53 -5.78 -6.49
N GLY A 165 11.94 -6.96 -6.43
CA GLY A 165 12.19 -7.93 -5.37
C GLY A 165 11.73 -9.33 -5.70
N ALA A 166 12.00 -10.28 -4.80
CA ALA A 166 11.57 -11.67 -4.95
C ALA A 166 10.06 -11.81 -4.67
N LEU A 167 9.38 -12.52 -5.56
CA LEU A 167 7.95 -12.80 -5.46
C LEU A 167 7.66 -13.90 -4.43
N GLY A 168 6.47 -13.82 -3.82
CA GLY A 168 5.91 -14.88 -2.97
C GLY A 168 6.42 -14.94 -1.53
N LYS A 169 7.47 -14.19 -1.16
CA LYS A 169 8.02 -14.21 0.21
C LYS A 169 6.97 -13.83 1.27
N ALA A 170 6.22 -12.74 1.07
CA ALA A 170 5.21 -12.29 2.01
C ALA A 170 4.06 -13.30 2.14
N ALA A 171 3.62 -13.90 1.04
CA ALA A 171 2.58 -14.95 1.05
C ALA A 171 3.07 -16.21 1.80
N ALA A 172 4.31 -16.64 1.56
CA ALA A 172 4.92 -17.74 2.31
C ALA A 172 5.03 -17.40 3.81
N GLY A 173 5.45 -16.17 4.15
CA GLY A 173 5.52 -15.70 5.53
C GLY A 173 4.17 -15.71 6.24
N LEU A 174 3.10 -15.26 5.57
CA LEU A 174 1.74 -15.33 6.11
C LEU A 174 1.31 -16.77 6.42
N GLU A 175 1.59 -17.69 5.50
CA GLU A 175 1.26 -19.11 5.70
C GLU A 175 2.04 -19.71 6.87
N LEU A 176 3.32 -19.36 7.02
CA LEU A 176 4.13 -19.77 8.17
C LEU A 176 3.59 -19.22 9.49
N CYS A 177 3.12 -17.97 9.52
CA CYS A 177 2.47 -17.38 10.69
C CYS A 177 1.19 -18.16 11.06
N ARG A 178 0.34 -18.47 10.08
CA ARG A 178 -0.89 -19.26 10.27
C ARG A 178 -0.61 -20.68 10.78
N GLN A 179 0.53 -21.27 10.41
CA GLN A 179 0.99 -22.59 10.88
C GLN A 179 1.66 -22.54 12.27
N GLY A 180 1.71 -21.39 12.93
CA GLY A 180 2.37 -21.22 14.23
C GLY A 180 3.91 -21.27 14.16
N LYS A 181 4.51 -21.06 12.97
CA LYS A 181 5.96 -21.10 12.74
C LYS A 181 6.60 -19.71 12.71
N ALA A 182 5.90 -18.68 13.16
CA ALA A 182 6.39 -17.30 13.17
C ALA A 182 7.68 -17.10 13.96
N ALA A 183 7.95 -17.94 14.98
CA ALA A 183 9.14 -17.85 15.81
C ALA A 183 10.33 -18.71 15.33
N ASP A 184 10.22 -19.46 14.22
CA ASP A 184 11.28 -20.32 13.71
C ASP A 184 12.44 -19.47 13.12
N PRO A 185 13.66 -19.53 13.69
CA PRO A 185 14.77 -18.71 13.22
C PRO A 185 15.18 -18.98 11.75
N GLN A 186 14.96 -20.19 11.24
CA GLN A 186 15.32 -20.55 9.87
C GLN A 186 14.34 -19.97 8.83
N LEU A 187 13.15 -19.56 9.27
CA LEU A 187 12.08 -19.07 8.42
C LEU A 187 11.86 -17.55 8.56
N GLN A 188 12.68 -16.87 9.39
CA GLN A 188 12.50 -15.45 9.73
C GLN A 188 12.51 -14.54 8.51
N GLU A 189 13.31 -14.80 7.48
CA GLU A 189 13.31 -13.97 6.26
C GLU A 189 11.91 -13.93 5.60
N LEU A 190 11.24 -15.07 5.51
CA LEU A 190 9.90 -15.17 4.92
C LEU A 190 8.85 -14.55 5.85
N VAL A 191 8.94 -14.84 7.16
CA VAL A 191 8.04 -14.28 8.17
C VAL A 191 8.13 -12.75 8.19
N MET A 192 9.34 -12.20 8.21
CA MET A 192 9.55 -10.75 8.20
C MET A 192 9.10 -10.08 6.91
N ALA A 193 9.19 -10.75 5.77
CA ALA A 193 8.64 -10.22 4.52
C ALA A 193 7.12 -9.95 4.60
N HIS A 194 6.39 -10.71 5.45
CA HIS A 194 4.98 -10.47 5.72
C HIS A 194 4.75 -9.46 6.86
N LEU A 195 5.50 -9.59 7.98
CA LEU A 195 5.27 -8.77 9.18
C LEU A 195 5.82 -7.35 9.03
N ASP A 196 6.91 -7.18 8.29
CA ASP A 196 7.67 -5.94 8.20
C ASP A 196 8.06 -5.61 6.75
N PRO A 197 7.10 -5.31 5.86
CA PRO A 197 7.37 -5.01 4.47
C PRO A 197 8.20 -3.73 4.34
N SER A 198 9.07 -3.70 3.33
CA SER A 198 9.94 -2.57 3.04
C SER A 198 9.55 -1.91 1.72
N PRO A 199 8.85 -0.78 1.75
CA PRO A 199 8.48 -0.03 0.55
C PRO A 199 9.73 0.48 -0.18
N ARG A 200 9.68 0.52 -1.50
CA ARG A 200 10.82 0.90 -2.36
C ARG A 200 10.82 2.39 -2.69
N LEU A 201 10.72 3.25 -1.65
CA LEU A 201 10.52 4.69 -1.81
C LEU A 201 11.61 5.34 -2.67
N ASP A 202 12.88 5.08 -2.36
CA ASP A 202 14.01 5.67 -3.10
C ASP A 202 14.06 5.18 -4.55
N LEU A 203 13.73 3.90 -4.79
CA LEU A 203 13.67 3.36 -6.15
C LEU A 203 12.55 4.01 -6.95
N GLY A 204 11.34 4.12 -6.40
CA GLY A 204 10.20 4.74 -7.07
C GLY A 204 10.51 6.17 -7.48
N ARG A 205 11.05 6.97 -6.56
CA ARG A 205 11.48 8.33 -6.82
C ARG A 205 12.56 8.41 -7.90
N CYS A 206 13.60 7.59 -7.80
CA CYS A 206 14.68 7.55 -8.77
C CYS A 206 14.17 7.23 -10.19
N LEU A 207 13.26 6.26 -10.33
CA LEU A 207 12.66 5.90 -11.62
C LEU A 207 11.83 7.04 -12.21
N ALA A 208 11.07 7.74 -11.37
CA ALA A 208 10.28 8.89 -11.77
C ALA A 208 11.15 10.09 -12.21
N GLU A 209 12.13 10.45 -11.39
CA GLU A 209 13.07 11.55 -11.68
C GLU A 209 13.90 11.32 -12.95
N ALA A 210 14.30 10.06 -13.18
CA ALA A 210 15.08 9.69 -14.36
C ALA A 210 14.22 9.43 -15.62
N GLY A 211 12.89 9.43 -15.51
CA GLY A 211 11.97 9.14 -16.63
C GLY A 211 12.15 7.74 -17.22
N LEU A 212 12.55 6.77 -16.39
CA LEU A 212 12.89 5.41 -16.85
C LEU A 212 11.69 4.45 -16.90
N ALA A 213 10.59 4.78 -16.24
CA ALA A 213 9.38 3.97 -16.22
C ALA A 213 8.25 4.66 -16.99
N HIS A 214 7.57 3.92 -17.88
CA HIS A 214 6.37 4.39 -18.56
C HIS A 214 5.11 4.16 -17.73
N ALA A 215 5.08 3.11 -16.92
CA ALA A 215 4.04 2.80 -15.96
C ALA A 215 4.65 2.08 -14.76
N MET A 216 4.06 2.26 -13.60
CA MET A 216 4.48 1.60 -12.37
C MET A 216 3.28 1.36 -11.47
N MET A 217 3.37 0.35 -10.63
CA MET A 217 2.49 0.10 -9.50
C MET A 217 3.23 -0.70 -8.43
N ASP A 218 2.74 -0.72 -7.24
CA ASP A 218 3.24 -1.62 -6.22
C ASP A 218 2.70 -3.05 -6.40
N LEU A 219 3.28 -4.01 -5.69
CA LEU A 219 2.84 -5.40 -5.66
C LEU A 219 2.24 -5.72 -4.29
N SER A 220 0.92 -5.76 -4.21
CA SER A 220 0.15 -6.04 -2.99
C SER A 220 -0.58 -7.37 -3.03
N ASP A 221 -1.29 -7.66 -4.12
CA ASP A 221 -2.12 -8.87 -4.30
C ASP A 221 -1.39 -10.00 -5.04
N GLY A 222 -0.21 -9.70 -5.55
CA GLY A 222 0.64 -10.61 -6.28
C GLY A 222 0.65 -10.36 -7.79
N LEU A 223 1.76 -10.79 -8.43
CA LEU A 223 2.10 -10.44 -9.80
C LEU A 223 0.95 -10.61 -10.81
N ALA A 224 0.18 -11.69 -10.71
CA ALA A 224 -0.86 -11.97 -11.69
C ALA A 224 -2.02 -10.94 -11.62
N THR A 225 -2.43 -10.58 -10.41
CA THR A 225 -3.51 -9.62 -10.16
C THR A 225 -3.05 -8.21 -10.52
N ASP A 226 -1.93 -7.79 -9.97
CA ASP A 226 -1.43 -6.42 -10.08
C ASP A 226 -1.03 -6.10 -11.52
N LEU A 227 -0.34 -7.04 -12.19
CA LEU A 227 0.01 -6.89 -13.60
C LEU A 227 -1.23 -6.83 -14.51
N ALA A 228 -2.30 -7.55 -14.17
CA ALA A 228 -3.56 -7.45 -14.93
C ALA A 228 -4.17 -6.04 -14.80
N HIS A 229 -4.06 -5.39 -13.64
CA HIS A 229 -4.49 -3.99 -13.45
C HIS A 229 -3.67 -3.02 -14.31
N LEU A 230 -2.34 -3.13 -14.27
CA LEU A 230 -1.44 -2.31 -15.07
C LEU A 230 -1.72 -2.48 -16.58
N CYS A 231 -1.87 -3.73 -17.05
CA CYS A 231 -2.19 -4.03 -18.43
C CYS A 231 -3.54 -3.45 -18.86
N GLN A 232 -4.55 -3.55 -18.00
CA GLN A 232 -5.88 -3.01 -18.28
C GLN A 232 -5.86 -1.47 -18.38
N GLN A 233 -5.19 -0.79 -17.43
CA GLN A 233 -5.08 0.67 -17.42
C GLN A 233 -4.26 1.18 -18.63
N SER A 234 -3.21 0.47 -18.97
CA SER A 234 -2.35 0.79 -20.12
C SER A 234 -2.90 0.30 -21.48
N LYS A 235 -3.97 -0.52 -21.49
CA LYS A 235 -4.58 -1.12 -22.69
C LYS A 235 -3.58 -1.96 -23.50
N VAL A 236 -2.72 -2.71 -22.82
CA VAL A 236 -1.71 -3.58 -23.42
C VAL A 236 -1.87 -5.01 -22.93
N GLY A 237 -1.30 -5.96 -23.65
CA GLY A 237 -1.11 -7.34 -23.19
C GLY A 237 0.30 -7.55 -22.65
N VAL A 238 0.49 -8.62 -21.89
CA VAL A 238 1.79 -9.02 -21.34
C VAL A 238 2.06 -10.48 -21.61
N ARG A 239 3.33 -10.80 -21.83
CA ARG A 239 3.84 -12.18 -21.88
C ARG A 239 4.93 -12.35 -20.84
N ILE A 240 4.74 -13.27 -19.93
CA ILE A 240 5.70 -13.62 -18.89
C ILE A 240 6.42 -14.90 -19.32
N ASP A 241 7.74 -14.90 -19.26
CA ASP A 241 8.55 -16.09 -19.38
C ASP A 241 8.84 -16.62 -17.96
N ALA A 242 8.16 -17.69 -17.57
CA ALA A 242 8.26 -18.26 -16.23
C ALA A 242 9.69 -18.72 -15.87
N ALA A 243 10.56 -18.99 -16.85
CA ALA A 243 11.95 -19.34 -16.61
C ALA A 243 12.81 -18.13 -16.17
N ARG A 244 12.26 -16.93 -16.21
CA ARG A 244 12.94 -15.69 -15.81
C ARG A 244 12.38 -15.06 -14.52
N LEU A 245 11.43 -15.74 -13.87
CA LEU A 245 10.85 -15.32 -12.59
C LEU A 245 11.62 -15.82 -11.37
#